data_5933fff637499b8c583551a32304deb9
#
_entry.id   5933fff637499b8c583551a32304deb9
#
_cell.length_a   1.000
_cell.length_b   1.000
_cell.length_c   1.000
_cell.angle_alpha   90.00
_cell.angle_beta   90.00
_cell.angle_gamma   90.00
#
_symmetry.space_group_name_H-M   'P 1'
#
loop_
_entity.id
_entity.type
_entity.pdbx_description
1 polymer ?
#
loop_
_entity_poly.entity_id
_entity_poly.type
_entity_poly.pdbx_seq_one_letter_code
_entity_poly.pdbx_strand_id
1 'polypeptide(L)' 'MRFFFFSLEENRMHIHIRQAEKKAKIWIEPSISLAENKGFSSTEISNILKEVQKH' A
#
# COMPACT_ATOMS: atom_id res chain seq x y z
N MET A 1 -8.51 8.06 -3.52
CA MET A 1 -7.36 7.17 -3.29
C MET A 1 -7.00 6.45 -4.58
N ARG A 2 -5.75 6.30 -4.82
CA ARG A 2 -5.31 5.77 -6.09
C ARG A 2 -4.17 4.76 -5.91
N PHE A 3 -4.33 3.59 -6.51
CA PHE A 3 -3.27 2.59 -6.56
C PHE A 3 -2.37 2.92 -7.74
N PHE A 4 -1.10 3.06 -7.46
CA PHE A 4 -0.16 3.52 -8.45
C PHE A 4 0.31 2.42 -9.38
N PHE A 5 1.02 1.47 -8.84
CA PHE A 5 1.56 0.39 -9.64
C PHE A 5 2.13 -0.68 -8.73
N PHE A 6 2.28 -1.87 -9.31
CA PHE A 6 2.96 -2.95 -8.64
C PHE A 6 4.43 -2.87 -8.99
N SER A 7 5.26 -3.18 -8.03
CA SER A 7 6.69 -3.13 -8.21
C SER A 7 7.30 -4.33 -7.53
N LEU A 8 8.32 -4.92 -8.17
CA LEU A 8 9.03 -6.04 -7.61
C LEU A 8 10.37 -5.56 -7.10
N GLU A 9 10.62 -5.74 -5.81
CA GLU A 9 11.81 -5.23 -5.17
C GLU A 9 12.32 -6.26 -4.19
N GLU A 10 13.59 -6.64 -4.30
CA GLU A 10 14.17 -7.62 -3.40
C GLU A 10 13.38 -8.93 -3.36
N ASN A 11 12.91 -9.35 -4.51
CA ASN A 11 12.09 -10.56 -4.64
C ASN A 11 10.76 -10.49 -3.92
N ARG A 12 10.31 -9.26 -3.65
CA ARG A 12 9.01 -9.03 -3.03
C ARG A 12 8.23 -8.04 -3.84
N MET A 13 6.93 -8.28 -3.95
CA MET A 13 6.06 -7.39 -4.67
C MET A 13 5.37 -6.43 -3.70
N HIS A 14 5.23 -5.19 -4.13
CA HIS A 14 4.53 -4.22 -3.29
C HIS A 14 3.76 -3.23 -4.15
N ILE A 15 2.82 -2.55 -3.51
CA ILE A 15 1.99 -1.54 -4.15
C ILE A 15 2.34 -0.18 -3.58
N HIS A 16 2.46 0.80 -4.47
CA HIS A 16 2.60 2.19 -4.07
C HIS A 16 1.25 2.87 -4.19
N ILE A 17 0.85 3.60 -3.16
CA ILE A 17 -0.42 4.31 -3.14
C ILE A 17 -0.14 5.78 -2.90
N ARG A 18 -0.79 6.62 -3.68
CA ARG A 18 -0.61 8.05 -3.54
C ARG A 18 -1.93 8.78 -3.63
N GLN A 19 -2.10 9.78 -2.79
CA GLN A 19 -3.25 10.66 -2.83
C GLN A 19 -2.82 12.03 -2.31
N ALA A 20 -2.85 13.04 -3.19
CA ALA A 20 -2.36 14.36 -2.87
C ALA A 20 -0.91 14.26 -2.38
N GLU A 21 -0.62 14.70 -1.16
CA GLU A 21 0.73 14.63 -0.61
C GLU A 21 0.97 13.39 0.22
N LYS A 22 -0.05 12.55 0.34
CA LYS A 22 0.05 11.33 1.13
C LYS A 22 0.54 10.19 0.27
N LYS A 23 1.29 9.30 0.86
CA LYS A 23 1.74 8.11 0.15
C LYS A 23 1.99 6.97 1.10
N ALA A 24 1.83 5.76 0.59
CA ALA A 24 2.02 4.57 1.37
C ALA A 24 2.58 3.46 0.50
N LYS A 25 3.23 2.52 1.15
CA LYS A 25 3.80 1.36 0.48
C LYS A 25 3.33 0.12 1.21
N ILE A 26 2.78 -0.82 0.47
CA ILE A 26 2.19 -2.03 1.03
C ILE A 26 2.89 -3.24 0.45
N TRP A 27 3.45 -4.09 1.30
CA TRP A 27 3.99 -5.37 0.86
C TRP A 27 2.84 -6.32 0.57
N ILE A 28 2.96 -7.06 -0.51
CA ILE A 28 1.95 -8.05 -0.88
C ILE A 28 2.44 -9.45 -0.58
N GLU A 29 3.71 -9.65 -0.69
CA GLU A 29 4.33 -10.95 -0.43
C GLU A 29 5.40 -10.81 0.63
N PRO A 30 5.58 -11.79 1.50
CA PRO A 30 4.83 -13.05 1.57
C PRO A 30 3.43 -12.89 2.13
N SER A 31 3.14 -11.75 2.72
CA SER A 31 1.81 -11.44 3.23
C SER A 31 1.59 -9.94 3.11
N ILE A 32 0.33 -9.54 3.15
CA ILE A 32 -0.03 -8.14 3.04
C ILE A 32 0.31 -7.41 4.33
N SER A 33 1.14 -6.39 4.24
CA SER A 33 1.53 -5.62 5.40
C SER A 33 1.94 -4.21 4.98
N LEU A 34 1.81 -3.28 5.90
CA LEU A 34 2.18 -1.90 5.66
C LEU A 34 3.69 -1.73 5.80
N ALA A 35 4.32 -1.27 4.73
CA ALA A 35 5.75 -1.03 4.74
C ALA A 35 6.08 0.42 5.06
N GLU A 36 5.27 1.34 4.56
CA GLU A 36 5.54 2.75 4.75
C GLU A 36 4.25 3.54 4.67
N ASN A 37 4.14 4.59 5.48
CA ASN A 37 2.97 5.45 5.47
C ASN A 37 3.40 6.88 5.72
N LYS A 38 3.03 7.77 4.82
CA LYS A 38 3.24 9.20 4.99
C LYS A 38 1.93 9.93 4.79
N GLY A 39 1.32 10.34 5.87
CA GLY A 39 0.17 11.21 5.83
C GLY A 39 -1.21 10.55 5.91
N PHE A 40 -1.29 9.27 5.69
CA PHE A 40 -2.58 8.58 5.81
C PHE A 40 -2.90 8.32 7.27
N SER A 41 -4.19 8.47 7.62
CA SER A 41 -4.65 8.15 8.97
C SER A 41 -4.77 6.64 9.12
N SER A 42 -4.95 6.18 10.36
CA SER A 42 -5.09 4.74 10.59
C SER A 42 -6.35 4.20 9.91
N THR A 43 -7.42 5.00 9.87
CA THR A 43 -8.63 4.59 9.17
C THR A 43 -8.38 4.44 7.67
N GLU A 44 -7.66 5.39 7.10
CA GLU A 44 -7.35 5.33 5.68
C GLU A 44 -6.47 4.12 5.36
N ILE A 45 -5.50 3.86 6.19
CA ILE A 45 -4.63 2.70 6.00
C ILE A 45 -5.44 1.40 6.10
N SER A 46 -6.36 1.34 7.06
CA SER A 46 -7.21 0.17 7.22
C SER A 46 -8.02 -0.07 5.94
N ASN A 47 -8.58 0.99 5.37
CA ASN A 47 -9.35 0.88 4.14
C ASN A 47 -8.48 0.45 2.97
N ILE A 48 -7.26 0.97 2.91
CA ILE A 48 -6.32 0.60 1.86
C ILE A 48 -6.00 -0.88 1.93
N LEU A 49 -5.73 -1.37 3.12
CA LEU A 49 -5.40 -2.78 3.29
C LEU A 49 -6.56 -3.68 2.90
N LYS A 50 -7.78 -3.26 3.20
CA LYS A 50 -8.96 -4.00 2.79
C LYS A 50 -9.09 -4.06 1.28
N GLU A 51 -8.82 -2.95 0.62
CA GLU A 51 -8.89 -2.91 -0.84
C GLU A 51 -7.84 -3.80 -1.47
N VAL A 52 -6.64 -3.79 -0.91
CA VAL A 52 -5.55 -4.62 -1.42
C VAL A 52 -5.90 -6.09 -1.27
N GLN A 53 -6.52 -6.47 -0.18
CA GLN A 53 -6.88 -7.86 0.05
C GLN A 53 -7.96 -8.38 -0.90
N LYS A 54 -8.73 -7.48 -1.49
CA LYS A 54 -9.76 -7.86 -2.46
C LYS A 54 -9.16 -8.22 -3.81
N HIS A 55 -7.98 -7.82 -4.06
CA HIS A 55 -7.32 -8.04 -5.34
C HIS A 55 -6.08 -8.90 -5.15
#